data_f9451f145b2896a26a50c058e4947b2f
#
_entry.id   f9451f145b2896a26a50c058e4947b2f
#
_cell.length_a   1.000
_cell.length_b   1.000
_cell.length_c   1.000
_cell.angle_alpha   90.00
_cell.angle_beta   90.00
_cell.angle_gamma   90.00
#
_symmetry.space_group_name_H-M   'P 1'
#
loop_
_entity.id
_entity.type
_entity.pdbx_description
1 polymer ?
#
loop_
_entity_poly.entity_id
_entity_poly.type
_entity_poly.pdbx_seq_one_letter_code
_entity_poly.pdbx_strand_id
1 'polypeptide(L)'
;VRVTKLRKLAALAAASTLVLAGCSSSSDEEGGAYAGPVQDTPGTINVLAWPGYAEDGSTDPKVDWVTPFEEATGCTVNVKTYGTSDEAVQLMQGGGYDVISASGDASLRLIYGGDLQPVNLDLIPNYVDIFDNLKDRPWNTVDGKNYGVPHGRGANVLQYTLGKVNPAPTSWSVVWDSNSPQKGKVTAYDSAIYIADAAVYLMATKPELGITDPYALDQTQFDAAMALLEEQKPLVAEYWADYTKYIGAVQSGNITVGTSWQVIANVLNGEK
;
A
#
# COMPACT_ATOMS: atom_id res chain seq x y z
N VAL A 1 -27.66 -3.68 72.74
CA VAL A 1 -27.79 -2.76 73.86
C VAL A 1 -27.04 -1.47 73.52
N ARG A 2 -27.79 -0.34 73.49
CA ARG A 2 -27.44 1.06 73.56
C ARG A 2 -26.67 1.66 72.37
N VAL A 3 -27.25 2.48 71.50
CA VAL A 3 -27.91 3.81 71.58
C VAL A 3 -26.97 4.93 72.03
N THR A 4 -27.00 5.97 71.18
CA THR A 4 -26.73 7.41 71.39
C THR A 4 -25.34 7.93 71.01
N LYS A 5 -25.17 9.06 70.33
CA LYS A 5 -25.91 10.28 70.08
C LYS A 5 -25.31 11.11 68.95
N LEU A 6 -26.19 11.82 68.24
CA LEU A 6 -25.91 12.98 67.40
C LEU A 6 -24.90 13.97 67.99
N ARG A 7 -24.07 14.56 67.17
CA ARG A 7 -23.74 15.98 67.22
C ARG A 7 -23.55 16.56 65.81
N LYS A 8 -24.41 17.49 65.50
CA LYS A 8 -24.33 18.40 64.35
C LYS A 8 -23.19 19.37 64.61
N LEU A 9 -22.40 19.64 63.58
CA LEU A 9 -21.67 20.90 63.47
C LEU A 9 -21.69 21.31 61.99
N ALA A 10 -22.29 22.45 61.75
CA ALA A 10 -22.24 23.17 60.51
C ALA A 10 -20.93 23.95 60.42
N ALA A 11 -20.33 23.94 59.26
CA ALA A 11 -19.31 24.94 58.92
C ALA A 11 -19.26 25.14 57.40
N LEU A 12 -19.64 26.30 57.01
CA LEU A 12 -19.26 27.21 55.94
C LEU A 12 -18.84 26.61 54.57
N ALA A 13 -19.66 26.99 53.62
CA ALA A 13 -19.36 27.02 52.20
C ALA A 13 -18.21 27.99 51.88
N ALA A 14 -17.17 27.50 51.24
CA ALA A 14 -16.25 28.31 50.45
C ALA A 14 -16.41 27.83 49.00
N ALA A 15 -17.15 28.59 48.22
CA ALA A 15 -17.28 28.40 46.79
C ALA A 15 -15.99 28.84 46.11
N SER A 16 -15.14 27.87 45.76
CA SER A 16 -14.02 28.08 44.87
C SER A 16 -14.52 27.72 43.47
N THR A 17 -14.86 28.74 42.68
CA THR A 17 -15.10 28.61 41.25
C THR A 17 -13.80 28.27 40.57
N LEU A 18 -13.56 26.98 40.35
CA LEU A 18 -12.58 26.52 39.36
C LEU A 18 -13.21 26.79 37.98
N VAL A 19 -12.70 27.81 37.32
CA VAL A 19 -12.89 27.98 35.90
C VAL A 19 -12.05 26.86 35.23
N LEU A 20 -12.67 25.74 34.93
CA LEU A 20 -12.16 24.79 33.98
C LEU A 20 -12.28 25.46 32.58
N ALA A 21 -11.16 26.06 32.15
CA ALA A 21 -11.00 26.31 30.74
C ALA A 21 -10.95 24.94 30.07
N GLY A 22 -12.10 24.48 29.67
CA GLY A 22 -12.23 23.33 28.78
C GLY A 22 -11.69 23.72 27.43
N CYS A 23 -10.49 23.24 27.11
CA CYS A 23 -10.15 22.98 25.73
C CYS A 23 -11.02 21.82 25.30
N SER A 24 -12.20 22.11 24.83
CA SER A 24 -13.00 21.18 24.08
C SER A 24 -13.14 21.80 22.70
N SER A 25 -12.61 21.10 21.76
CA SER A 25 -13.41 20.70 20.62
C SER A 25 -12.51 19.99 19.64
N SER A 26 -12.23 18.77 19.89
CA SER A 26 -12.27 17.83 18.78
C SER A 26 -13.77 17.66 18.47
N SER A 27 -14.29 18.41 17.52
CA SER A 27 -15.43 17.96 16.78
C SER A 27 -14.92 16.76 15.98
N ASP A 28 -15.14 15.58 16.52
CA ASP A 28 -15.11 14.33 15.79
C ASP A 28 -16.20 14.42 14.70
N GLU A 29 -15.89 15.10 13.61
CA GLU A 29 -16.56 14.88 12.35
C GLU A 29 -16.03 13.55 11.84
N GLU A 30 -16.76 12.48 12.13
CA GLU A 30 -16.47 11.13 11.66
C GLU A 30 -16.22 11.17 10.14
N GLY A 31 -14.94 11.02 9.76
CA GLY A 31 -14.54 10.70 8.39
C GLY A 31 -14.46 11.84 7.39
N GLY A 32 -14.34 13.10 7.81
CA GLY A 32 -14.06 14.24 6.92
C GLY A 32 -12.57 14.44 6.64
N ALA A 33 -12.21 14.98 5.45
CA ALA A 33 -10.86 15.46 5.19
C ALA A 33 -10.56 16.68 6.08
N TYR A 34 -9.30 16.83 6.50
CA TYR A 34 -8.87 18.01 7.27
C TYR A 34 -9.16 19.30 6.48
N ALA A 35 -9.95 20.18 7.05
CA ALA A 35 -10.34 21.46 6.45
C ALA A 35 -9.77 22.68 7.20
N GLY A 36 -8.94 22.46 8.21
CA GLY A 36 -8.35 23.52 8.99
C GLY A 36 -7.21 24.24 8.25
N PRO A 37 -6.69 25.33 8.83
CA PRO A 37 -5.55 26.04 8.25
C PRO A 37 -4.29 25.16 8.27
N VAL A 38 -3.53 25.21 7.19
CA VAL A 38 -2.18 24.65 7.18
C VAL A 38 -1.33 25.45 8.15
N GLN A 39 -0.75 24.79 9.13
CA GLN A 39 0.16 25.43 10.07
C GLN A 39 1.54 25.53 9.42
N ASP A 40 2.06 26.73 9.32
CA ASP A 40 3.41 27.01 8.79
C ASP A 40 4.44 26.88 9.94
N THR A 41 4.42 25.72 10.59
CA THR A 41 5.35 25.43 11.71
C THR A 41 6.14 24.17 11.37
N PRO A 42 7.49 24.23 11.48
CA PRO A 42 8.33 23.06 11.32
C PRO A 42 7.89 21.90 12.24
N GLY A 43 7.90 20.69 11.70
CA GLY A 43 7.52 19.48 12.44
C GLY A 43 8.31 18.27 11.95
N THR A 44 8.01 17.12 12.52
CA THR A 44 8.56 15.83 12.06
C THR A 44 7.47 15.05 11.35
N ILE A 45 7.80 14.50 10.20
CA ILE A 45 6.93 13.65 9.38
C ILE A 45 7.57 12.26 9.30
N ASN A 46 6.87 11.24 9.75
CA ASN A 46 7.30 9.86 9.67
C ASN A 46 6.62 9.19 8.47
N VAL A 47 7.40 8.80 7.47
CA VAL A 47 6.94 8.28 6.19
C VAL A 47 7.25 6.79 6.07
N LEU A 48 6.25 5.98 5.78
CA LEU A 48 6.43 4.63 5.29
C LEU A 48 6.46 4.65 3.76
N ALA A 49 7.49 4.06 3.15
CA ALA A 49 7.62 4.07 1.70
C ALA A 49 8.19 2.76 1.14
N TRP A 50 7.80 2.42 -0.08
CA TRP A 50 8.56 1.49 -0.89
C TRP A 50 9.97 2.06 -1.14
N PRO A 51 11.00 1.21 -1.25
CA PRO A 51 12.32 1.65 -1.69
C PRO A 51 12.21 2.43 -3.02
N GLY A 52 12.83 3.59 -3.10
CA GLY A 52 12.77 4.46 -4.28
C GLY A 52 11.60 5.46 -4.32
N TYR A 53 10.74 5.48 -3.28
CA TYR A 53 9.54 6.32 -3.25
C TYR A 53 9.61 7.49 -2.26
N ALA A 54 10.68 7.58 -1.49
CA ALA A 54 10.98 8.73 -0.63
C ALA A 54 12.51 8.82 -0.48
N GLU A 55 13.16 9.27 -1.56
CA GLU A 55 14.62 9.29 -1.64
C GLU A 55 15.19 10.58 -1.05
N ASP A 56 16.17 10.41 -0.18
CA ASP A 56 16.89 11.44 0.56
C ASP A 56 18.37 11.60 0.11
N GLY A 57 18.73 11.04 -1.04
CA GLY A 57 20.08 11.02 -1.55
C GLY A 57 21.01 9.99 -0.92
N SER A 58 20.57 9.25 0.10
CA SER A 58 21.40 8.24 0.77
C SER A 58 21.71 7.03 -0.12
N THR A 59 20.78 6.67 -1.02
CA THR A 59 20.94 5.58 -1.99
C THR A 59 21.71 6.06 -3.24
N ASP A 60 21.31 7.18 -3.81
CA ASP A 60 21.98 7.86 -4.93
C ASP A 60 21.90 9.39 -4.69
N PRO A 61 23.04 10.07 -4.51
CA PRO A 61 23.05 11.52 -4.29
C PRO A 61 22.41 12.38 -5.40
N LYS A 62 22.12 11.77 -6.56
CA LYS A 62 21.41 12.44 -7.65
C LYS A 62 19.90 12.29 -7.56
N VAL A 63 19.43 11.46 -6.66
CA VAL A 63 18.01 11.15 -6.45
C VAL A 63 17.68 11.54 -5.02
N ASP A 64 17.33 12.81 -4.87
CA ASP A 64 16.98 13.41 -3.58
C ASP A 64 15.86 14.41 -3.78
N TRP A 65 14.73 14.15 -3.22
CA TRP A 65 13.60 15.08 -3.16
C TRP A 65 13.09 15.32 -1.72
N VAL A 66 13.65 14.61 -0.75
CA VAL A 66 13.36 14.82 0.66
C VAL A 66 14.12 16.03 1.19
N THR A 67 15.44 16.14 0.95
CA THR A 67 16.23 17.28 1.42
C THR A 67 15.70 18.63 0.92
N PRO A 68 15.37 18.82 -0.37
CA PRO A 68 14.76 20.08 -0.83
C PRO A 68 13.43 20.42 -0.14
N PHE A 69 12.63 19.41 0.20
CA PHE A 69 11.40 19.61 0.96
C PHE A 69 11.69 20.08 2.39
N GLU A 70 12.64 19.44 3.07
CA GLU A 70 13.08 19.83 4.42
C GLU A 70 13.61 21.25 4.45
N GLU A 71 14.45 21.62 3.48
CA GLU A 71 15.00 22.98 3.34
C GLU A 71 13.90 24.02 3.11
N ALA A 72 12.89 23.68 2.29
CA ALA A 72 11.81 24.60 1.94
C ALA A 72 10.81 24.80 3.08
N THR A 73 10.60 23.79 3.91
CA THR A 73 9.52 23.76 4.93
C THR A 73 10.04 23.86 6.36
N GLY A 74 11.32 23.55 6.59
CA GLY A 74 11.88 23.36 7.92
C GLY A 74 11.41 22.08 8.62
N CYS A 75 10.63 21.24 7.96
CA CYS A 75 10.23 19.94 8.49
C CYS A 75 11.39 18.94 8.50
N THR A 76 11.32 17.94 9.37
CA THR A 76 12.22 16.78 9.34
C THR A 76 11.44 15.57 8.84
N VAL A 77 11.98 14.83 7.89
CA VAL A 77 11.34 13.65 7.30
C VAL A 77 12.09 12.37 7.71
N ASN A 78 11.43 11.51 8.47
CA ASN A 78 11.97 10.20 8.80
C ASN A 78 11.36 9.16 7.85
N VAL A 79 12.17 8.55 7.00
CA VAL A 79 11.72 7.53 6.05
C VAL A 79 12.00 6.13 6.62
N LYS A 80 10.97 5.30 6.68
CA LYS A 80 11.06 3.87 6.93
C LYS A 80 10.62 3.12 5.68
N THR A 81 11.50 2.31 5.11
CA THR A 81 11.15 1.44 3.99
C THR A 81 10.57 0.10 4.45
N TYR A 82 9.75 -0.48 3.60
CA TYR A 82 9.16 -1.81 3.79
C TYR A 82 9.24 -2.62 2.49
N GLY A 83 9.09 -3.93 2.58
CA GLY A 83 9.31 -4.86 1.47
C GLY A 83 8.03 -5.47 0.89
N THR A 84 6.90 -5.44 1.61
CA THR A 84 5.63 -6.02 1.18
C THR A 84 4.44 -5.19 1.61
N SER A 85 3.30 -5.28 0.88
CA SER A 85 2.05 -4.64 1.29
C SER A 85 1.57 -5.08 2.67
N ASP A 86 1.79 -6.33 3.04
CA ASP A 86 1.43 -6.85 4.36
C ASP A 86 2.24 -6.22 5.49
N GLU A 87 3.56 -6.08 5.29
CA GLU A 87 4.42 -5.36 6.21
C GLU A 87 4.00 -3.90 6.36
N ALA A 88 3.68 -3.24 5.23
CA ALA A 88 3.21 -1.85 5.22
C ALA A 88 1.94 -1.65 6.07
N VAL A 89 0.94 -2.52 5.90
CA VAL A 89 -0.30 -2.49 6.67
C VAL A 89 -0.03 -2.73 8.15
N GLN A 90 0.78 -3.72 8.51
CA GLN A 90 1.13 -4.01 9.90
C GLN A 90 1.87 -2.84 10.58
N LEU A 91 2.83 -2.23 9.88
CA LEU A 91 3.57 -1.08 10.39
C LEU A 91 2.65 0.12 10.61
N MET A 92 1.77 0.43 9.64
CA MET A 92 0.83 1.54 9.74
C MET A 92 -0.15 1.33 10.92
N GLN A 93 -0.69 0.12 11.07
CA GLN A 93 -1.56 -0.25 12.20
C GLN A 93 -0.83 -0.22 13.55
N GLY A 94 0.48 -0.44 13.56
CA GLY A 94 1.33 -0.28 14.75
C GLY A 94 1.47 1.17 15.20
N GLY A 95 1.11 2.13 14.35
CA GLY A 95 1.14 3.58 14.63
C GLY A 95 2.53 4.20 14.51
N GLY A 96 2.58 5.52 14.67
CA GLY A 96 3.82 6.29 14.64
C GLY A 96 4.24 6.76 13.25
N TYR A 97 3.39 6.60 12.24
CA TYR A 97 3.60 7.09 10.89
C TYR A 97 2.48 8.03 10.47
N ASP A 98 2.86 9.08 9.76
CA ASP A 98 1.96 10.14 9.31
C ASP A 98 1.53 9.97 7.86
N VAL A 99 2.42 9.38 7.04
CA VAL A 99 2.21 9.20 5.59
C VAL A 99 2.70 7.82 5.17
N ILE A 100 2.00 7.22 4.23
CA ILE A 100 2.41 5.97 3.60
C ILE A 100 2.35 6.09 2.07
N SER A 101 3.40 5.64 1.38
CA SER A 101 3.37 5.36 -0.05
C SER A 101 2.96 3.90 -0.24
N ALA A 102 1.72 3.63 -0.61
CA ALA A 102 1.14 2.29 -0.61
C ALA A 102 0.69 1.84 -1.99
N SER A 103 0.74 0.54 -2.24
CA SER A 103 0.06 -0.10 -3.36
C SER A 103 -1.46 -0.09 -3.16
N GLY A 104 -2.25 -0.22 -4.23
CA GLY A 104 -3.70 -0.08 -4.17
C GLY A 104 -4.40 -1.06 -3.22
N ASP A 105 -3.89 -2.29 -3.10
CA ASP A 105 -4.39 -3.30 -2.16
C ASP A 105 -4.17 -2.89 -0.71
N ALA A 106 -2.98 -2.39 -0.38
CA ALA A 106 -2.69 -1.88 0.96
C ALA A 106 -3.50 -0.63 1.28
N SER A 107 -3.66 0.28 0.30
CA SER A 107 -4.51 1.47 0.45
C SER A 107 -5.94 1.09 0.84
N LEU A 108 -6.58 0.16 0.12
CA LEU A 108 -7.95 -0.27 0.41
C LEU A 108 -8.07 -0.93 1.79
N ARG A 109 -7.12 -1.77 2.16
CA ARG A 109 -7.11 -2.41 3.49
C ARG A 109 -7.04 -1.39 4.62
N LEU A 110 -6.19 -0.36 4.46
CA LEU A 110 -6.05 0.72 5.45
C LEU A 110 -7.27 1.65 5.47
N ILE A 111 -7.88 1.94 4.31
CA ILE A 111 -9.10 2.74 4.23
C ILE A 111 -10.26 2.04 4.94
N TYR A 112 -10.52 0.78 4.60
CA TYR A 112 -11.59 0.00 5.23
C TYR A 112 -11.32 -0.37 6.69
N GLY A 113 -10.04 -0.40 7.08
CA GLY A 113 -9.60 -0.55 8.48
C GLY A 113 -9.81 0.71 9.32
N GLY A 114 -10.04 1.88 8.68
CA GLY A 114 -10.13 3.17 9.36
C GLY A 114 -8.76 3.75 9.75
N ASP A 115 -7.69 3.23 9.17
CA ASP A 115 -6.30 3.62 9.49
C ASP A 115 -5.84 4.83 8.67
N LEU A 116 -6.62 5.28 7.68
CA LEU A 116 -6.35 6.46 6.85
C LEU A 116 -7.47 7.48 6.96
N GLN A 117 -7.09 8.75 6.87
CA GLN A 117 -8.01 9.86 6.75
C GLN A 117 -8.10 10.34 5.29
N PRO A 118 -9.26 10.87 4.85
CA PRO A 118 -9.37 11.51 3.56
C PRO A 118 -8.41 12.70 3.41
N VAL A 119 -7.87 12.87 2.22
CA VAL A 119 -6.96 13.96 1.86
C VAL A 119 -7.79 15.17 1.39
N ASN A 120 -7.47 16.35 1.87
CA ASN A 120 -8.02 17.58 1.33
C ASN A 120 -7.20 18.01 0.09
N LEU A 121 -7.76 17.75 -1.08
CA LEU A 121 -7.09 18.05 -2.36
C LEU A 121 -6.95 19.54 -2.62
N ASP A 122 -7.76 20.42 -2.01
CA ASP A 122 -7.64 21.88 -2.14
C ASP A 122 -6.34 22.40 -1.54
N LEU A 123 -5.73 21.62 -0.63
CA LEU A 123 -4.43 21.95 -0.04
C LEU A 123 -3.25 21.43 -0.89
N ILE A 124 -3.53 20.77 -2.00
CA ILE A 124 -2.50 20.14 -2.87
C ILE A 124 -2.64 20.72 -4.29
N PRO A 125 -2.12 21.93 -4.53
CA PRO A 125 -2.34 22.62 -5.81
C PRO A 125 -1.83 21.85 -7.02
N ASN A 126 -0.76 21.06 -6.86
CA ASN A 126 -0.19 20.25 -7.94
C ASN A 126 -1.03 19.00 -8.30
N TYR A 127 -2.12 18.73 -7.55
CA TYR A 127 -3.00 17.62 -7.90
C TYR A 127 -3.62 17.77 -9.30
N VAL A 128 -3.81 19.00 -9.75
CA VAL A 128 -4.35 19.29 -11.10
C VAL A 128 -3.46 18.77 -12.22
N ASP A 129 -2.14 18.69 -11.98
CA ASP A 129 -1.13 18.27 -12.96
C ASP A 129 -1.02 16.74 -13.09
N ILE A 130 -1.68 16.00 -12.21
CA ILE A 130 -1.72 14.53 -12.30
C ILE A 130 -2.56 14.10 -13.49
N PHE A 131 -2.10 13.11 -14.22
CA PHE A 131 -2.85 12.53 -15.34
C PHE A 131 -4.24 12.06 -14.92
N ASP A 132 -5.27 12.39 -15.68
CA ASP A 132 -6.67 12.09 -15.33
C ASP A 132 -6.93 10.58 -15.16
N ASN A 133 -6.21 9.72 -15.89
CA ASN A 133 -6.34 8.29 -15.77
C ASN A 133 -5.76 7.71 -14.47
N LEU A 134 -5.11 8.51 -13.64
CA LEU A 134 -4.60 8.14 -12.31
C LEU A 134 -5.46 8.70 -11.19
N LYS A 135 -6.26 9.75 -11.45
CA LYS A 135 -7.15 10.38 -10.46
C LYS A 135 -8.38 9.52 -10.17
N ASP A 136 -8.93 9.68 -8.99
CA ASP A 136 -10.23 9.13 -8.56
C ASP A 136 -10.38 7.63 -8.83
N ARG A 137 -9.33 6.88 -8.56
CA ARG A 137 -9.33 5.44 -8.80
C ARG A 137 -9.93 4.68 -7.62
N PRO A 138 -10.60 3.52 -7.86
CA PRO A 138 -11.27 2.75 -6.81
C PRO A 138 -10.39 2.36 -5.62
N TRP A 139 -9.09 2.25 -5.82
CA TRP A 139 -8.15 1.86 -4.76
C TRP A 139 -7.71 3.01 -3.85
N ASN A 140 -8.02 4.25 -4.17
CA ASN A 140 -7.72 5.41 -3.33
C ASN A 140 -8.90 6.38 -3.19
N THR A 141 -10.05 6.07 -3.81
CA THR A 141 -11.26 6.89 -3.71
C THR A 141 -12.42 5.98 -3.32
N VAL A 142 -12.88 6.11 -2.08
CA VAL A 142 -13.94 5.30 -1.50
C VAL A 142 -15.05 6.24 -1.01
N ASP A 143 -16.30 5.92 -1.33
CA ASP A 143 -17.48 6.73 -0.96
C ASP A 143 -17.37 8.21 -1.33
N GLY A 144 -16.75 8.49 -2.48
CA GLY A 144 -16.52 9.85 -3.00
C GLY A 144 -15.45 10.65 -2.26
N LYS A 145 -14.70 10.04 -1.36
CA LYS A 145 -13.59 10.66 -0.61
C LYS A 145 -12.26 10.15 -1.14
N ASN A 146 -11.32 11.06 -1.39
CA ASN A 146 -9.95 10.74 -1.76
C ASN A 146 -9.11 10.49 -0.51
N TYR A 147 -8.35 9.38 -0.51
CA TYR A 147 -7.48 8.99 0.60
C TYR A 147 -5.99 9.06 0.24
N GLY A 148 -5.65 9.50 -0.95
CA GLY A 148 -4.27 9.62 -1.36
C GLY A 148 -4.07 10.32 -2.69
N VAL A 149 -2.83 10.73 -2.92
CA VAL A 149 -2.35 11.33 -4.16
C VAL A 149 -1.62 10.27 -4.95
N PRO A 150 -1.97 9.99 -6.22
CA PRO A 150 -1.25 9.02 -7.03
C PRO A 150 0.21 9.42 -7.20
N HIS A 151 1.13 8.57 -6.76
CA HIS A 151 2.56 8.77 -6.98
C HIS A 151 2.99 8.28 -8.36
N GLY A 152 2.47 7.12 -8.77
CA GLY A 152 2.79 6.52 -10.05
C GLY A 152 1.98 5.27 -10.33
N ARG A 153 2.29 4.64 -11.45
CA ARG A 153 1.68 3.39 -11.88
C ARG A 153 2.74 2.50 -12.51
N GLY A 154 2.85 1.25 -12.06
CA GLY A 154 3.61 0.20 -12.67
C GLY A 154 2.70 -0.94 -13.12
N ALA A 155 3.10 -1.67 -14.17
CA ALA A 155 2.44 -2.89 -14.59
C ALA A 155 3.20 -4.10 -14.04
N ASN A 156 2.46 -5.15 -13.63
CA ASN A 156 3.04 -6.47 -13.56
C ASN A 156 3.25 -6.98 -14.98
N VAL A 157 4.44 -7.48 -15.26
CA VAL A 157 4.85 -7.93 -16.60
C VAL A 157 5.20 -9.40 -16.57
N LEU A 158 4.91 -10.10 -17.66
CA LEU A 158 5.42 -11.43 -17.90
C LEU A 158 6.88 -11.31 -18.36
N GLN A 159 7.79 -11.71 -17.47
CA GLN A 159 9.22 -11.74 -17.77
C GLN A 159 9.67 -13.17 -18.04
N TYR A 160 10.56 -13.34 -19.02
CA TYR A 160 11.19 -14.62 -19.29
C TYR A 160 12.64 -14.47 -19.75
N THR A 161 13.45 -15.48 -19.48
CA THR A 161 14.86 -15.50 -19.88
C THR A 161 14.99 -15.95 -21.33
N LEU A 162 15.56 -15.07 -22.16
CA LEU A 162 15.83 -15.36 -23.58
C LEU A 162 16.68 -16.61 -23.73
N GLY A 163 16.31 -17.46 -24.68
CA GLY A 163 17.02 -18.73 -24.96
C GLY A 163 16.76 -19.85 -23.95
N LYS A 164 16.11 -19.58 -22.81
CA LYS A 164 15.71 -20.60 -21.83
C LYS A 164 14.23 -21.00 -21.99
N VAL A 165 13.40 -20.06 -22.40
CA VAL A 165 11.99 -20.30 -22.72
C VAL A 165 11.84 -20.25 -24.23
N ASN A 166 11.54 -21.40 -24.85
CA ASN A 166 11.41 -21.54 -26.29
C ASN A 166 10.23 -22.47 -26.65
N PRO A 167 9.27 -22.04 -27.50
CA PRO A 167 9.19 -20.71 -28.10
C PRO A 167 8.98 -19.60 -27.07
N ALA A 168 9.27 -18.35 -27.47
CA ALA A 168 8.94 -17.20 -26.66
C ALA A 168 7.45 -17.20 -26.29
N PRO A 169 7.09 -16.96 -25.02
CA PRO A 169 5.69 -17.00 -24.61
C PRO A 169 4.91 -15.85 -25.24
N THR A 170 3.73 -16.16 -25.72
CA THR A 170 2.78 -15.18 -26.31
C THR A 170 1.55 -14.97 -25.42
N SER A 171 1.50 -15.65 -24.30
CA SER A 171 0.39 -15.62 -23.35
C SER A 171 0.89 -15.85 -21.92
N TRP A 172 0.17 -15.32 -20.97
CA TRP A 172 0.33 -15.60 -19.56
C TRP A 172 0.06 -17.07 -19.18
N SER A 173 -0.56 -17.86 -20.07
CA SER A 173 -0.76 -19.29 -19.83
C SER A 173 0.53 -20.04 -19.49
N VAL A 174 1.68 -19.55 -19.93
CA VAL A 174 3.00 -20.15 -19.62
C VAL A 174 3.27 -20.23 -18.10
N VAL A 175 2.67 -19.36 -17.30
CA VAL A 175 2.81 -19.34 -15.83
C VAL A 175 1.56 -19.84 -15.10
N TRP A 176 0.41 -20.00 -15.83
CA TRP A 176 -0.86 -20.40 -15.21
C TRP A 176 -1.31 -21.82 -15.60
N ASP A 177 -0.95 -22.30 -16.78
CA ASP A 177 -1.38 -23.63 -17.26
C ASP A 177 -0.60 -24.73 -16.56
N SER A 178 -1.31 -25.63 -15.90
CA SER A 178 -0.73 -26.79 -15.18
C SER A 178 0.13 -27.71 -16.09
N ASN A 179 -0.10 -27.64 -17.41
CA ASN A 179 0.69 -28.35 -18.42
C ASN A 179 1.87 -27.52 -18.99
N SER A 180 2.16 -26.38 -18.39
CA SER A 180 3.28 -25.54 -18.83
C SER A 180 4.58 -26.33 -18.89
N PRO A 181 5.36 -26.22 -19.99
CA PRO A 181 6.69 -26.82 -20.07
C PRO A 181 7.70 -26.17 -19.11
N GLN A 182 7.30 -25.08 -18.46
CA GLN A 182 8.14 -24.35 -17.48
C GLN A 182 7.89 -24.80 -16.02
N LYS A 183 7.26 -25.95 -15.84
CA LYS A 183 7.01 -26.52 -14.49
C LYS A 183 8.30 -26.59 -13.67
N GLY A 184 8.26 -26.03 -12.45
CA GLY A 184 9.41 -25.93 -11.56
C GLY A 184 10.45 -24.86 -11.98
N LYS A 185 10.07 -23.94 -12.87
CA LYS A 185 10.87 -22.80 -13.33
C LYS A 185 10.10 -21.48 -13.33
N VAL A 186 8.85 -21.51 -12.89
CA VAL A 186 8.00 -20.34 -12.74
C VAL A 186 8.29 -19.66 -11.41
N THR A 187 8.20 -18.36 -11.38
CA THR A 187 8.15 -17.59 -10.14
C THR A 187 6.89 -16.73 -10.08
N ALA A 188 6.40 -16.51 -8.87
CA ALA A 188 5.19 -15.76 -8.59
C ALA A 188 5.42 -14.78 -7.43
N TYR A 189 4.67 -13.68 -7.40
CA TYR A 189 4.77 -12.69 -6.35
C TYR A 189 4.09 -13.19 -5.07
N ASP A 190 4.81 -13.14 -3.95
CA ASP A 190 4.33 -13.56 -2.62
C ASP A 190 3.65 -12.39 -1.90
N SER A 191 2.46 -12.06 -2.37
CA SER A 191 1.62 -11.02 -1.74
C SER A 191 0.16 -11.25 -2.11
N ALA A 192 -0.75 -10.79 -1.27
CA ALA A 192 -2.20 -10.87 -1.49
C ALA A 192 -2.65 -10.19 -2.81
N ILE A 193 -1.93 -9.17 -3.29
CA ILE A 193 -2.22 -8.53 -4.58
C ILE A 193 -2.13 -9.51 -5.76
N TYR A 194 -1.39 -10.60 -5.62
CA TYR A 194 -1.27 -11.62 -6.67
C TYR A 194 -2.59 -12.37 -6.93
N ILE A 195 -3.55 -12.33 -6.00
CA ILE A 195 -4.92 -12.79 -6.23
C ILE A 195 -5.58 -11.98 -7.34
N ALA A 196 -5.30 -10.66 -7.40
CA ALA A 196 -5.80 -9.81 -8.48
C ALA A 196 -5.18 -10.18 -9.84
N ASP A 197 -3.91 -10.60 -9.90
CA ASP A 197 -3.29 -11.09 -11.15
C ASP A 197 -3.97 -12.37 -11.63
N ALA A 198 -4.31 -13.30 -10.72
CA ALA A 198 -5.09 -14.48 -11.06
C ALA A 198 -6.49 -14.09 -11.59
N ALA A 199 -7.15 -13.13 -10.95
CA ALA A 199 -8.44 -12.63 -11.39
C ALA A 199 -8.36 -12.00 -12.79
N VAL A 200 -7.33 -11.20 -13.10
CA VAL A 200 -7.10 -10.62 -14.44
C VAL A 200 -6.92 -11.72 -15.49
N TYR A 201 -6.20 -12.80 -15.16
CA TYR A 201 -6.09 -13.94 -16.08
C TYR A 201 -7.44 -14.62 -16.32
N LEU A 202 -8.25 -14.78 -15.26
CA LEU A 202 -9.60 -15.34 -15.36
C LEU A 202 -10.56 -14.43 -16.14
N MET A 203 -10.44 -13.11 -16.07
CA MET A 203 -11.22 -12.20 -16.92
C MET A 203 -11.06 -12.51 -18.40
N ALA A 204 -9.86 -12.89 -18.80
CA ALA A 204 -9.56 -13.22 -20.20
C ALA A 204 -9.90 -14.68 -20.58
N THR A 205 -9.84 -15.62 -19.63
CA THR A 205 -9.93 -17.06 -19.91
C THR A 205 -11.24 -17.68 -19.47
N LYS A 206 -11.96 -17.05 -18.53
CA LYS A 206 -13.26 -17.48 -18.00
C LYS A 206 -14.22 -16.30 -17.88
N PRO A 207 -14.59 -15.65 -19.00
CA PRO A 207 -15.44 -14.44 -18.98
C PRO A 207 -16.82 -14.68 -18.36
N GLU A 208 -17.27 -15.93 -18.28
CA GLU A 208 -18.52 -16.31 -17.60
C GLU A 208 -18.52 -16.02 -16.09
N LEU A 209 -17.37 -15.82 -15.49
CA LEU A 209 -17.26 -15.39 -14.08
C LEU A 209 -17.69 -13.93 -13.87
N GLY A 210 -17.79 -13.13 -14.96
CA GLY A 210 -18.27 -11.76 -14.89
C GLY A 210 -17.38 -10.84 -14.05
N ILE A 211 -16.08 -11.13 -13.87
CA ILE A 211 -15.16 -10.28 -13.13
C ILE A 211 -14.98 -8.97 -13.92
N THR A 212 -15.31 -7.85 -13.30
CA THR A 212 -15.15 -6.51 -13.88
C THR A 212 -14.08 -5.69 -13.16
N ASP A 213 -13.85 -5.97 -11.88
CA ASP A 213 -12.81 -5.37 -11.06
C ASP A 213 -12.04 -6.47 -10.31
N PRO A 214 -10.74 -6.67 -10.61
CA PRO A 214 -9.93 -7.70 -9.96
C PRO A 214 -9.65 -7.42 -8.48
N TYR A 215 -9.90 -6.19 -8.00
CA TYR A 215 -9.74 -5.81 -6.61
C TYR A 215 -11.06 -5.85 -5.81
N ALA A 216 -12.19 -6.13 -6.47
CA ALA A 216 -13.51 -6.18 -5.84
C ALA A 216 -14.25 -7.47 -6.25
N LEU A 217 -13.65 -8.61 -5.91
CA LEU A 217 -14.18 -9.93 -6.22
C LEU A 217 -15.34 -10.30 -5.28
N ASP A 218 -16.41 -10.88 -5.82
CA ASP A 218 -17.36 -11.64 -5.01
C ASP A 218 -16.77 -12.99 -4.56
N GLN A 219 -17.49 -13.71 -3.70
CA GLN A 219 -16.99 -14.98 -3.15
C GLN A 219 -16.73 -16.03 -4.24
N THR A 220 -17.57 -16.11 -5.27
CA THR A 220 -17.41 -17.07 -6.37
C THR A 220 -16.17 -16.75 -7.21
N GLN A 221 -15.97 -15.47 -7.50
CA GLN A 221 -14.83 -14.96 -8.24
C GLN A 221 -13.52 -15.15 -7.45
N PHE A 222 -13.57 -14.85 -6.16
CA PHE A 222 -12.44 -15.07 -5.25
C PHE A 222 -12.06 -16.56 -5.17
N ASP A 223 -13.03 -17.44 -4.98
CA ASP A 223 -12.80 -18.90 -4.91
C ASP A 223 -12.18 -19.41 -6.23
N ALA A 224 -12.64 -18.89 -7.38
CA ALA A 224 -12.07 -19.23 -8.69
C ALA A 224 -10.60 -18.75 -8.82
N ALA A 225 -10.28 -17.55 -8.34
CA ALA A 225 -8.91 -17.03 -8.32
C ALA A 225 -8.00 -17.87 -7.41
N MET A 226 -8.49 -18.23 -6.22
CA MET A 226 -7.77 -19.11 -5.30
C MET A 226 -7.55 -20.51 -5.88
N ALA A 227 -8.54 -21.09 -6.56
CA ALA A 227 -8.38 -22.38 -7.22
C ALA A 227 -7.29 -22.32 -8.31
N LEU A 228 -7.24 -21.23 -9.11
CA LEU A 228 -6.20 -21.05 -10.12
C LEU A 228 -4.80 -20.96 -9.48
N LEU A 229 -4.67 -20.25 -8.35
CA LEU A 229 -3.41 -20.15 -7.61
C LEU A 229 -2.97 -21.52 -7.06
N GLU A 230 -3.90 -22.32 -6.57
CA GLU A 230 -3.60 -23.69 -6.13
C GLU A 230 -3.15 -24.58 -7.30
N GLU A 231 -3.77 -24.45 -8.48
CA GLU A 231 -3.36 -25.14 -9.72
C GLU A 231 -1.97 -24.68 -10.19
N GLN A 232 -1.59 -23.43 -9.92
CA GLN A 232 -0.28 -22.90 -10.28
C GLN A 232 0.86 -23.41 -9.38
N LYS A 233 0.60 -23.72 -8.10
CA LYS A 233 1.62 -24.11 -7.13
C LYS A 233 2.65 -25.11 -7.64
N PRO A 234 2.28 -26.20 -8.33
CA PRO A 234 3.25 -27.18 -8.84
C PRO A 234 4.18 -26.63 -9.94
N LEU A 235 3.87 -25.48 -10.52
CA LEU A 235 4.71 -24.82 -11.54
C LEU A 235 5.77 -23.95 -10.88
N VAL A 236 5.46 -23.40 -9.71
CA VAL A 236 6.29 -22.38 -9.03
C VAL A 236 7.49 -23.03 -8.37
N ALA A 237 8.68 -22.56 -8.76
CA ALA A 237 9.94 -22.92 -8.11
C ALA A 237 10.19 -22.05 -6.89
N GLU A 238 9.81 -20.78 -6.95
CA GLU A 238 10.08 -19.81 -5.91
C GLU A 238 9.00 -18.72 -5.89
N TYR A 239 8.52 -18.39 -4.70
CA TYR A 239 7.72 -17.20 -4.44
C TYR A 239 8.64 -16.08 -3.97
N TRP A 240 8.46 -14.87 -4.49
CA TRP A 240 9.27 -13.72 -4.14
C TRP A 240 8.44 -12.58 -3.58
N ALA A 241 8.92 -11.96 -2.51
CA ALA A 241 8.43 -10.71 -1.96
C ALA A 241 9.45 -9.58 -2.14
N ASP A 242 10.74 -9.94 -2.15
CA ASP A 242 11.86 -9.04 -2.33
C ASP A 242 12.40 -9.15 -3.76
N TYR A 243 12.39 -8.04 -4.50
CA TYR A 243 12.82 -7.99 -5.90
C TYR A 243 14.30 -8.37 -6.10
N THR A 244 15.16 -8.19 -5.08
CA THR A 244 16.57 -8.57 -5.17
C THR A 244 16.73 -10.09 -5.16
N LYS A 245 15.87 -10.81 -4.45
CA LYS A 245 15.81 -12.28 -4.49
C LYS A 245 15.37 -12.78 -5.86
N TYR A 246 14.36 -12.12 -6.46
CA TYR A 246 13.95 -12.42 -7.82
C TYR A 246 15.14 -12.31 -8.80
N ILE A 247 15.88 -11.19 -8.75
CA ILE A 247 17.05 -10.96 -9.59
C ILE A 247 18.07 -12.11 -9.42
N GLY A 248 18.40 -12.45 -8.18
CA GLY A 248 19.33 -13.56 -7.88
C GLY A 248 18.85 -14.91 -8.41
N ALA A 249 17.53 -15.20 -8.32
CA ALA A 249 16.95 -16.45 -8.81
C ALA A 249 17.00 -16.56 -10.35
N VAL A 250 16.78 -15.44 -11.07
CA VAL A 250 16.97 -15.40 -12.52
C VAL A 250 18.43 -15.58 -12.91
N GLN A 251 19.34 -14.87 -12.25
CA GLN A 251 20.77 -14.93 -12.54
C GLN A 251 21.38 -16.31 -12.27
N SER A 252 20.91 -17.01 -11.24
CA SER A 252 21.31 -18.39 -10.94
C SER A 252 20.68 -19.44 -11.89
N GLY A 253 19.66 -19.06 -12.66
CA GLY A 253 18.90 -19.96 -13.53
C GLY A 253 17.92 -20.86 -12.80
N ASN A 254 17.61 -20.60 -11.54
CA ASN A 254 16.59 -21.33 -10.78
C ASN A 254 15.21 -21.11 -11.36
N ILE A 255 14.91 -19.89 -11.80
CA ILE A 255 13.67 -19.51 -12.48
C ILE A 255 13.98 -19.02 -13.90
N THR A 256 13.02 -19.16 -14.79
CA THR A 256 13.13 -18.74 -16.19
C THR A 256 11.99 -17.88 -16.68
N VAL A 257 10.86 -17.88 -15.99
CA VAL A 257 9.65 -17.14 -16.37
C VAL A 257 8.82 -16.82 -15.11
N GLY A 258 8.14 -15.69 -15.13
CA GLY A 258 7.23 -15.35 -14.03
C GLY A 258 6.70 -13.93 -14.10
N THR A 259 5.90 -13.60 -13.10
CA THR A 259 5.43 -12.23 -12.87
C THR A 259 6.56 -11.39 -12.32
N SER A 260 6.77 -10.23 -12.89
CA SER A 260 7.87 -9.32 -12.58
C SER A 260 7.42 -7.86 -12.68
N TRP A 261 8.31 -6.97 -12.29
CA TRP A 261 8.14 -5.53 -12.42
C TRP A 261 9.13 -4.95 -13.43
N GLN A 262 8.78 -3.81 -14.02
CA GLN A 262 9.64 -3.14 -15.00
C GLN A 262 11.05 -2.87 -14.45
N VAL A 263 11.15 -2.45 -13.18
CA VAL A 263 12.44 -2.17 -12.52
C VAL A 263 13.32 -3.42 -12.49
N ILE A 264 12.75 -4.58 -12.23
CA ILE A 264 13.48 -5.87 -12.22
C ILE A 264 14.01 -6.18 -13.62
N ALA A 265 13.15 -6.02 -14.64
CA ALA A 265 13.54 -6.24 -16.03
C ALA A 265 14.67 -5.30 -16.43
N ASN A 266 14.62 -4.02 -16.06
CA ASN A 266 15.66 -3.04 -16.35
C ASN A 266 17.00 -3.46 -15.73
N VAL A 267 17.02 -3.82 -14.44
CA VAL A 267 18.23 -4.28 -13.75
C VAL A 267 18.83 -5.52 -14.42
N LEU A 268 17.99 -6.51 -14.77
CA LEU A 268 18.45 -7.74 -15.41
C LEU A 268 18.97 -7.51 -16.84
N ASN A 269 18.46 -6.50 -17.54
CA ASN A 269 18.96 -6.10 -18.87
C ASN A 269 20.18 -5.16 -18.79
N GLY A 270 20.64 -4.78 -17.58
CA GLY A 270 21.75 -3.85 -17.40
C GLY A 270 21.35 -2.39 -17.68
N GLU A 271 20.07 -2.06 -17.70
CA GLU A 271 19.55 -0.69 -17.78
C GLU A 271 19.62 -0.05 -16.38
N LYS A 272 19.99 1.24 -16.34
CA LYS A 272 20.12 1.99 -15.09
C LYS A 272 19.02 3.06 -15.00
#